data_1db403a79b323439c23489d5045a2e65
#
_entry.id   1db403a79b323439c23489d5045a2e65
#
_cell.length_a   1.000
_cell.length_b   1.000
_cell.length_c   1.000
_cell.angle_alpha   90.00
_cell.angle_beta   90.00
_cell.angle_gamma   90.00
#
_symmetry.space_group_name_H-M   'P 1'
#
loop_
_entity.id
_entity.type
_entity.pdbx_description
1 polymer ?
#
loop_
_entity_poly.entity_id
_entity_poly.type
_entity_poly.pdbx_seq_one_letter_code
_entity_poly.pdbx_strand_id
1 'polypeptide(L)'
;TSCEACDGTDGWGTWLISGPNQQFSVSGTDVSGTVDYMIPPDMAVSEGVVMFTVHDETGEWTDLMWKGSPTEWAVQQMYDDGTNGDEEAGDHIWTAHIAGVTAGDHNWGAIDTDNGDGTNCEACDGTDGWGTWLIVGDNPAFNLEDDLLTLHGATDYVIEDVAGEEITKTVLFSVDMTEWLDEEGNEGMRAFSIANGDEVQVRGSFNNWGNCEECTMTRTPGTNFFSHAIEVTSLPDMEHEFAYYMHLSDASIAALAERFNAYDSEGNPAIVDWIGWETSPQYEGNRKFVLGDDDGTGLVELPSESFYDAFPGSVIPEGTSVDVIFSIDMYGVEGFNASEDSVYLRTHDKWLNFSQGYSDGQDLNHYAAEDAGNGVYEFPVTLNGPVPWCIYYKWGWYDTSESTENDEAGGGLGGVPRIRYVHQSLNDNCEWPNSYRFPLDTEFYLDENDGQEAWDPEGICMVLMANDESVSNALPSE
;
A
#
# COMPACT_ATOMS: atom_id res chain seq x y z
N THR A 1 -44.87 25.84 -5.37
CA THR A 1 -44.12 26.50 -4.30
C THR A 1 -42.91 27.17 -4.94
N SER A 2 -42.82 28.50 -4.81
CA SER A 2 -41.66 29.25 -5.34
C SER A 2 -40.48 28.97 -4.39
N CYS A 3 -39.38 28.51 -4.97
CA CYS A 3 -38.11 28.48 -4.27
C CYS A 3 -37.71 29.94 -4.00
N GLU A 4 -37.61 30.35 -2.74
CA GLU A 4 -37.27 31.74 -2.39
C GLU A 4 -35.78 32.04 -2.46
N ALA A 5 -34.92 31.03 -2.55
CA ALA A 5 -33.47 31.18 -2.57
C ALA A 5 -32.78 30.09 -3.41
N CYS A 6 -33.30 29.82 -4.64
CA CYS A 6 -32.62 28.88 -5.55
C CYS A 6 -31.38 29.54 -6.18
N ASP A 7 -30.55 30.16 -5.34
CA ASP A 7 -29.30 30.81 -5.73
C ASP A 7 -28.06 30.05 -5.24
N GLY A 8 -28.25 28.80 -4.75
CA GLY A 8 -27.18 27.98 -4.24
C GLY A 8 -26.78 28.28 -2.78
N THR A 9 -27.50 29.19 -2.10
CA THR A 9 -27.18 29.53 -0.71
C THR A 9 -28.05 28.80 0.33
N ASP A 10 -29.05 28.05 -0.13
CA ASP A 10 -30.01 27.33 0.68
C ASP A 10 -29.72 25.84 0.90
N GLY A 11 -28.57 25.38 0.42
CA GLY A 11 -28.13 23.98 0.55
C GLY A 11 -28.73 23.01 -0.50
N TRP A 12 -29.41 23.51 -1.53
CA TRP A 12 -30.07 22.70 -2.54
C TRP A 12 -29.29 22.59 -3.88
N GLY A 13 -28.00 22.50 -3.82
CA GLY A 13 -27.19 22.28 -5.03
C GLY A 13 -27.06 23.49 -5.96
N THR A 14 -26.41 23.29 -7.06
CA THR A 14 -26.17 24.35 -8.06
C THR A 14 -27.32 24.44 -9.05
N TRP A 15 -27.90 25.65 -9.17
CA TRP A 15 -28.90 25.89 -10.19
C TRP A 15 -28.28 26.02 -11.58
N LEU A 16 -28.61 25.10 -12.49
CA LEU A 16 -27.97 25.00 -13.83
C LEU A 16 -28.74 25.75 -14.94
N ILE A 17 -29.91 26.33 -14.64
CA ILE A 17 -30.66 27.09 -15.62
C ILE A 17 -30.26 28.57 -15.54
N SER A 18 -29.60 29.07 -16.59
CA SER A 18 -29.31 30.49 -16.74
C SER A 18 -30.53 31.27 -17.23
N GLY A 19 -30.87 32.36 -16.55
CA GLY A 19 -32.04 33.18 -16.91
C GLY A 19 -33.33 32.78 -16.20
N PRO A 20 -34.50 33.21 -16.67
CA PRO A 20 -35.80 32.89 -16.05
C PRO A 20 -36.07 31.38 -16.12
N ASN A 21 -36.65 30.84 -15.05
CA ASN A 21 -37.10 29.45 -15.03
C ASN A 21 -37.97 29.12 -16.20
N GLN A 22 -37.76 27.95 -16.82
CA GLN A 22 -38.57 27.48 -17.93
C GLN A 22 -39.99 27.22 -17.47
N GLN A 23 -40.92 27.55 -18.28
CA GLN A 23 -42.36 27.42 -17.99
C GLN A 23 -43.00 26.48 -19.01
N PHE A 24 -43.84 25.61 -18.53
CA PHE A 24 -44.73 24.79 -19.31
C PHE A 24 -46.13 24.77 -18.73
N SER A 25 -47.11 24.47 -19.52
CA SER A 25 -48.48 24.26 -19.08
C SER A 25 -49.02 22.96 -19.63
N VAL A 26 -49.87 22.31 -18.85
CA VAL A 26 -50.54 21.07 -19.22
C VAL A 26 -52.05 21.36 -19.33
N SER A 27 -52.65 20.99 -20.47
CA SER A 27 -54.09 21.10 -20.70
C SER A 27 -54.61 19.78 -21.27
N GLY A 28 -55.22 18.97 -20.40
CA GLY A 28 -55.60 17.60 -20.78
C GLY A 28 -54.39 16.70 -21.00
N THR A 29 -54.20 16.22 -22.23
CA THR A 29 -53.03 15.43 -22.65
C THR A 29 -51.96 16.28 -23.33
N ASP A 30 -52.21 17.56 -23.53
CA ASP A 30 -51.32 18.46 -24.26
C ASP A 30 -50.40 19.20 -23.30
N VAL A 31 -49.11 19.18 -23.60
CA VAL A 31 -48.08 19.96 -22.90
C VAL A 31 -47.61 21.05 -23.82
N SER A 32 -47.59 22.29 -23.38
CA SER A 32 -47.09 23.43 -24.09
C SER A 32 -46.08 24.21 -23.26
N GLY A 33 -45.07 24.76 -23.90
CA GLY A 33 -43.95 25.43 -23.24
C GLY A 33 -42.66 24.60 -23.30
N THR A 34 -41.68 25.03 -22.59
CA THR A 34 -40.35 24.35 -22.56
C THR A 34 -40.30 23.29 -21.49
N VAL A 35 -40.19 22.04 -21.88
CA VAL A 35 -40.04 20.87 -20.97
C VAL A 35 -38.61 20.32 -21.03
N ASP A 36 -37.82 20.76 -22.02
CA ASP A 36 -36.42 20.38 -22.17
C ASP A 36 -35.54 21.62 -21.95
N TYR A 37 -34.44 21.46 -21.29
CA TYR A 37 -33.43 22.49 -21.16
C TYR A 37 -32.04 21.91 -21.49
N MET A 38 -31.39 22.56 -22.46
CA MET A 38 -30.01 22.20 -22.78
C MET A 38 -29.09 23.09 -21.97
N ILE A 39 -28.23 22.48 -21.16
CA ILE A 39 -27.18 23.19 -20.46
C ILE A 39 -26.18 23.69 -21.51
N PRO A 40 -25.93 25.01 -21.59
CA PRO A 40 -24.98 25.54 -22.56
C PRO A 40 -23.60 24.93 -22.38
N PRO A 41 -22.87 24.62 -23.47
CA PRO A 41 -21.54 23.98 -23.38
C PRO A 41 -20.44 24.88 -22.79
N ASP A 42 -20.72 26.15 -22.55
CA ASP A 42 -19.85 27.12 -21.91
C ASP A 42 -20.08 27.23 -20.38
N MET A 43 -21.08 26.52 -19.84
CA MET A 43 -21.17 26.27 -18.42
C MET A 43 -20.24 25.08 -18.11
N ALA A 44 -18.94 25.35 -18.02
CA ALA A 44 -17.98 24.37 -17.57
C ALA A 44 -18.30 24.03 -16.10
N VAL A 45 -18.98 22.93 -15.89
CA VAL A 45 -19.02 22.29 -14.58
C VAL A 45 -17.68 21.57 -14.50
N SER A 46 -16.81 22.03 -13.64
CA SER A 46 -15.49 21.42 -13.43
C SER A 46 -15.54 20.28 -12.40
N GLU A 47 -16.69 20.10 -11.74
CA GLU A 47 -16.83 19.18 -10.61
C GLU A 47 -18.20 18.54 -10.63
N GLY A 48 -18.24 17.22 -10.40
CA GLY A 48 -19.48 16.46 -10.29
C GLY A 48 -20.00 16.35 -8.86
N VAL A 49 -21.21 15.79 -8.73
CA VAL A 49 -21.74 15.31 -7.45
C VAL A 49 -22.05 13.82 -7.61
N VAL A 50 -21.46 13.00 -6.78
CA VAL A 50 -21.67 11.55 -6.81
C VAL A 50 -22.38 11.12 -5.52
N MET A 51 -23.39 10.29 -5.66
CA MET A 51 -24.10 9.68 -4.56
C MET A 51 -23.50 8.31 -4.27
N PHE A 52 -23.24 8.05 -3.01
CA PHE A 52 -22.75 6.78 -2.50
C PHE A 52 -23.75 6.19 -1.53
N THR A 53 -23.91 4.87 -1.58
CA THR A 53 -24.77 4.13 -0.66
C THR A 53 -24.01 3.01 0.00
N VAL A 54 -24.26 2.81 1.30
CA VAL A 54 -23.79 1.66 2.05
C VAL A 54 -25.01 0.98 2.66
N HIS A 55 -25.27 -0.25 2.24
CA HIS A 55 -26.32 -1.07 2.82
C HIS A 55 -25.74 -1.90 3.97
N ASP A 56 -26.09 -1.56 5.19
CA ASP A 56 -25.70 -2.29 6.40
C ASP A 56 -26.72 -3.41 6.69
N GLU A 57 -26.45 -4.61 6.19
CA GLU A 57 -27.30 -5.79 6.45
C GLU A 57 -27.19 -6.28 7.90
N THR A 58 -26.14 -5.87 8.62
CA THR A 58 -25.98 -6.21 10.05
C THR A 58 -26.93 -5.43 10.94
N GLY A 59 -27.26 -4.22 10.54
CA GLY A 59 -28.07 -3.28 11.35
C GLY A 59 -27.37 -2.86 12.65
N GLU A 60 -26.08 -3.07 12.77
CA GLU A 60 -25.30 -2.77 13.98
C GLU A 60 -24.81 -1.33 14.02
N TRP A 61 -24.63 -0.72 12.85
CA TRP A 61 -24.03 0.61 12.74
C TRP A 61 -25.06 1.70 12.92
N THR A 62 -24.74 2.68 13.74
CA THR A 62 -25.63 3.81 14.07
C THR A 62 -25.11 5.15 13.56
N ASP A 63 -23.89 5.19 13.04
CA ASP A 63 -23.27 6.42 12.54
C ASP A 63 -22.12 6.08 11.58
N LEU A 64 -22.39 6.07 10.27
CA LEU A 64 -21.39 5.78 9.24
C LEU A 64 -20.87 7.06 8.61
N MET A 65 -19.59 7.04 8.26
CA MET A 65 -18.89 8.08 7.53
C MET A 65 -18.32 7.54 6.23
N TRP A 66 -18.34 8.36 5.22
CA TRP A 66 -17.69 8.13 3.94
C TRP A 66 -16.28 8.75 3.91
N LYS A 67 -15.31 8.08 3.27
CA LYS A 67 -13.97 8.60 2.94
C LYS A 67 -13.62 8.21 1.52
N GLY A 68 -12.88 9.08 0.81
CA GLY A 68 -12.43 8.72 -0.54
C GLY A 68 -11.49 9.75 -1.15
N SER A 69 -10.82 9.35 -2.22
CA SER A 69 -9.87 10.19 -2.94
C SER A 69 -10.43 11.53 -3.44
N PRO A 70 -11.74 11.67 -3.80
CA PRO A 70 -12.29 12.97 -4.20
C PRO A 70 -12.18 14.07 -3.13
N THR A 71 -12.12 13.69 -1.86
CA THR A 71 -12.01 14.64 -0.74
C THR A 71 -10.65 14.58 -0.06
N GLU A 72 -9.64 14.04 -0.74
CA GLU A 72 -8.31 13.78 -0.13
C GLU A 72 -8.44 12.95 1.15
N TRP A 73 -9.38 12.00 1.16
CA TRP A 73 -9.71 11.15 2.30
C TRP A 73 -10.28 11.87 3.52
N ALA A 74 -10.71 13.13 3.38
CA ALA A 74 -11.44 13.80 4.43
C ALA A 74 -12.81 13.13 4.64
N VAL A 75 -13.17 12.96 5.90
CA VAL A 75 -14.40 12.27 6.33
C VAL A 75 -15.63 13.07 5.97
N GLN A 76 -16.65 12.40 5.45
CA GLN A 76 -17.97 12.98 5.13
C GLN A 76 -19.07 12.17 5.79
N GLN A 77 -20.08 12.86 6.34
CA GLN A 77 -21.22 12.21 6.98
C GLN A 77 -22.05 11.41 5.98
N MET A 78 -22.44 10.20 6.35
CA MET A 78 -23.51 9.44 5.71
C MET A 78 -24.81 9.57 6.52
N TYR A 79 -25.95 9.39 5.89
CA TYR A 79 -27.27 9.60 6.49
C TYR A 79 -28.16 8.39 6.28
N ASP A 80 -28.87 7.97 7.34
CA ASP A 80 -29.94 6.96 7.36
C ASP A 80 -31.15 7.56 8.12
N ASP A 81 -31.55 8.80 7.79
CA ASP A 81 -32.55 9.54 8.50
C ASP A 81 -33.67 10.10 7.60
N GLY A 82 -33.74 9.67 6.34
CA GLY A 82 -34.65 10.15 5.31
C GLY A 82 -34.31 11.54 4.80
N THR A 83 -33.07 12.02 5.03
CA THR A 83 -32.59 13.32 4.54
C THR A 83 -31.28 13.19 3.72
N ASN A 84 -30.86 14.29 3.10
CA ASN A 84 -29.60 14.33 2.35
C ASN A 84 -29.45 13.26 1.25
N GLY A 85 -30.56 12.85 0.65
CA GLY A 85 -30.60 11.87 -0.42
C GLY A 85 -30.94 10.45 0.04
N ASP A 86 -30.95 10.23 1.32
CA ASP A 86 -31.53 9.03 1.91
C ASP A 86 -33.05 9.01 1.70
N GLU A 87 -33.59 7.86 1.27
CA GLU A 87 -35.01 7.75 0.86
C GLU A 87 -35.91 7.40 2.03
N GLU A 88 -35.48 6.57 2.98
CA GLU A 88 -36.31 6.07 4.10
C GLU A 88 -35.48 5.96 5.37
N ALA A 89 -35.89 6.68 6.41
CA ALA A 89 -35.19 6.72 7.68
C ALA A 89 -35.17 5.35 8.38
N GLY A 90 -33.99 4.87 8.76
CA GLY A 90 -33.78 3.64 9.53
C GLY A 90 -33.96 2.37 8.75
N ASP A 91 -33.74 2.40 7.44
CA ASP A 91 -33.75 1.22 6.59
C ASP A 91 -32.36 0.58 6.43
N HIS A 92 -31.37 1.15 7.15
CA HIS A 92 -29.96 0.74 7.12
C HIS A 92 -29.27 0.91 5.77
N ILE A 93 -29.79 1.80 4.92
CA ILE A 93 -29.15 2.23 3.67
C ILE A 93 -28.59 3.64 3.88
N TRP A 94 -27.34 3.70 4.24
CA TRP A 94 -26.64 4.95 4.50
C TRP A 94 -26.25 5.66 3.20
N THR A 95 -26.54 6.93 3.08
CA THR A 95 -26.31 7.71 1.86
C THR A 95 -25.40 8.91 2.11
N ALA A 96 -24.45 9.14 1.19
CA ALA A 96 -23.63 10.35 1.13
C ALA A 96 -23.67 10.97 -0.26
N HIS A 97 -23.76 12.30 -0.32
CA HIS A 97 -23.60 13.08 -1.55
C HIS A 97 -22.27 13.83 -1.52
N ILE A 98 -21.34 13.40 -2.34
CA ILE A 98 -20.00 14.00 -2.41
C ILE A 98 -19.97 14.96 -3.59
N ALA A 99 -19.77 16.24 -3.29
CA ALA A 99 -19.61 17.30 -4.27
C ALA A 99 -18.11 17.58 -4.51
N GLY A 100 -17.80 18.15 -5.67
CA GLY A 100 -16.42 18.49 -5.99
C GLY A 100 -15.65 17.35 -6.64
N VAL A 101 -16.33 16.28 -7.07
CA VAL A 101 -15.69 15.15 -7.73
C VAL A 101 -15.25 15.55 -9.13
N THR A 102 -13.96 15.45 -9.40
CA THR A 102 -13.38 15.68 -10.74
C THR A 102 -13.54 14.46 -11.63
N ALA A 103 -13.36 14.63 -12.93
CA ALA A 103 -13.27 13.48 -13.83
C ALA A 103 -12.01 12.65 -13.53
N GLY A 104 -12.11 11.34 -13.65
CA GLY A 104 -11.02 10.40 -13.42
C GLY A 104 -11.40 9.21 -12.56
N ASP A 105 -10.40 8.43 -12.20
CA ASP A 105 -10.53 7.25 -11.34
C ASP A 105 -10.42 7.62 -9.87
N HIS A 106 -11.29 7.03 -9.06
CA HIS A 106 -11.41 7.31 -7.66
C HIS A 106 -11.65 6.05 -6.85
N ASN A 107 -11.19 6.05 -5.61
CA ASN A 107 -11.47 5.02 -4.61
C ASN A 107 -12.18 5.64 -3.42
N TRP A 108 -12.99 4.83 -2.74
CA TRP A 108 -13.71 5.26 -1.55
C TRP A 108 -13.92 4.11 -0.56
N GLY A 109 -14.50 4.43 0.58
CA GLY A 109 -14.92 3.44 1.56
C GLY A 109 -15.75 4.06 2.69
N ALA A 110 -16.19 3.22 3.60
CA ALA A 110 -16.96 3.60 4.77
C ALA A 110 -16.19 3.29 6.05
N ILE A 111 -16.32 4.15 7.04
CA ILE A 111 -15.78 3.96 8.36
C ILE A 111 -16.88 4.15 9.42
N ASP A 112 -16.71 3.48 10.53
CA ASP A 112 -17.44 3.73 11.75
C ASP A 112 -16.84 4.94 12.49
N THR A 113 -17.67 5.74 13.17
CA THR A 113 -17.21 6.83 14.03
C THR A 113 -16.75 6.36 15.39
N ASP A 114 -17.10 5.14 15.77
CA ASP A 114 -16.64 4.50 16.99
C ASP A 114 -15.34 3.76 16.70
N ASN A 115 -14.22 4.23 17.23
CA ASN A 115 -12.89 3.66 16.97
C ASN A 115 -12.65 2.31 17.69
N GLY A 116 -13.70 1.57 17.98
CA GLY A 116 -13.66 0.22 18.52
C GLY A 116 -13.25 0.11 20.01
N ASP A 117 -12.91 1.24 20.64
CA ASP A 117 -12.61 1.30 22.07
C ASP A 117 -13.73 1.96 22.89
N GLY A 118 -14.86 2.28 22.26
CA GLY A 118 -16.00 2.94 22.86
C GLY A 118 -15.83 4.45 23.05
N THR A 119 -14.83 5.04 22.41
CA THR A 119 -14.66 6.49 22.35
C THR A 119 -15.10 7.01 21.00
N ASN A 120 -15.99 8.01 20.98
CA ASN A 120 -16.35 8.68 19.73
C ASN A 120 -15.10 9.28 19.08
N CYS A 121 -15.00 9.11 17.80
CA CYS A 121 -13.98 9.75 16.99
C CYS A 121 -14.15 11.28 17.08
N GLU A 122 -13.31 11.96 17.90
CA GLU A 122 -13.40 13.43 18.11
C GLU A 122 -13.00 14.24 16.88
N ALA A 123 -12.29 13.66 15.95
CA ALA A 123 -11.79 14.31 14.74
C ALA A 123 -11.73 13.33 13.57
N CYS A 124 -12.85 12.67 13.22
CA CYS A 124 -12.92 11.79 12.05
C CYS A 124 -12.61 12.54 10.73
N ASP A 125 -11.60 13.42 10.78
CA ASP A 125 -11.03 14.14 9.66
C ASP A 125 -9.75 13.46 9.11
N GLY A 126 -9.43 12.28 9.64
CA GLY A 126 -8.23 11.53 9.23
C GLY A 126 -6.96 11.88 10.01
N THR A 127 -7.04 12.77 11.02
CA THR A 127 -5.87 13.22 11.78
C THR A 127 -5.68 12.51 13.12
N ASP A 128 -6.73 11.86 13.65
CA ASP A 128 -6.75 11.23 14.97
C ASP A 128 -6.59 9.69 14.94
N GLY A 129 -6.24 9.18 13.78
CA GLY A 129 -6.28 7.75 13.60
C GLY A 129 -7.66 7.32 13.10
N TRP A 130 -7.76 6.21 12.66
CA TRP A 130 -8.70 5.60 11.78
C TRP A 130 -9.89 5.07 12.62
N GLY A 131 -11.07 5.56 12.41
CA GLY A 131 -12.27 4.80 12.76
C GLY A 131 -12.17 3.38 12.16
N THR A 132 -13.00 2.46 12.60
CA THR A 132 -13.00 1.11 12.05
C THR A 132 -13.33 1.16 10.56
N TRP A 133 -12.44 0.67 9.71
CA TRP A 133 -12.67 0.57 8.28
C TRP A 133 -13.62 -0.60 8.01
N LEU A 134 -14.74 -0.34 7.34
CA LEU A 134 -15.82 -1.31 7.16
C LEU A 134 -15.81 -2.00 5.80
N ILE A 135 -14.91 -1.60 4.92
CA ILE A 135 -14.74 -2.26 3.62
C ILE A 135 -13.84 -3.48 3.80
N VAL A 136 -14.32 -4.63 3.38
CA VAL A 136 -13.54 -5.87 3.34
C VAL A 136 -12.94 -6.04 1.96
N GLY A 137 -11.62 -6.26 1.89
CA GLY A 137 -10.90 -6.37 0.63
C GLY A 137 -10.50 -5.01 0.03
N ASP A 138 -10.45 -4.96 -1.29
CA ASP A 138 -10.06 -3.75 -2.02
C ASP A 138 -11.10 -2.65 -1.89
N ASN A 139 -10.65 -1.41 -1.81
CA ASN A 139 -11.54 -0.26 -1.77
C ASN A 139 -12.40 -0.17 -3.04
N PRO A 140 -13.72 0.03 -2.93
CA PRO A 140 -14.56 0.26 -4.09
C PRO A 140 -14.02 1.39 -4.96
N ALA A 141 -13.92 1.11 -6.25
CA ALA A 141 -13.40 2.04 -7.23
C ALA A 141 -14.49 2.51 -8.19
N PHE A 142 -14.46 3.78 -8.58
CA PHE A 142 -15.34 4.33 -9.59
C PHE A 142 -14.58 5.30 -10.50
N ASN A 143 -15.11 5.50 -11.69
CA ASN A 143 -14.61 6.47 -12.67
C ASN A 143 -15.73 7.44 -13.04
N LEU A 144 -15.44 8.73 -13.02
CA LEU A 144 -16.32 9.77 -13.54
C LEU A 144 -15.74 10.31 -14.83
N GLU A 145 -16.47 10.15 -15.95
CA GLU A 145 -16.00 10.62 -17.25
C GLU A 145 -15.94 12.16 -17.33
N ASP A 146 -15.23 12.67 -18.31
CA ASP A 146 -15.05 14.12 -18.57
C ASP A 146 -16.37 14.90 -18.74
N ASP A 147 -17.46 14.23 -19.10
CA ASP A 147 -18.79 14.83 -19.19
C ASP A 147 -19.42 15.08 -17.82
N LEU A 148 -18.82 14.58 -16.73
CA LEU A 148 -19.28 14.64 -15.34
C LEU A 148 -20.71 14.11 -15.11
N LEU A 149 -21.20 13.30 -16.03
CA LEU A 149 -22.52 12.69 -16.03
C LEU A 149 -22.47 11.17 -16.16
N THR A 150 -21.41 10.67 -16.76
CA THR A 150 -21.21 9.23 -16.97
C THR A 150 -20.33 8.68 -15.86
N LEU A 151 -20.90 7.75 -15.09
CA LEU A 151 -20.26 7.12 -13.93
C LEU A 151 -20.12 5.63 -14.19
N HIS A 152 -18.95 5.09 -13.97
CA HIS A 152 -18.64 3.67 -14.01
C HIS A 152 -18.08 3.19 -12.66
N GLY A 153 -18.18 1.89 -12.38
CA GLY A 153 -17.66 1.30 -11.16
C GLY A 153 -18.66 1.29 -10.00
N ALA A 154 -18.16 1.14 -8.79
CA ALA A 154 -18.98 0.91 -7.60
C ALA A 154 -19.15 2.19 -6.79
N THR A 155 -20.38 2.64 -6.63
CA THR A 155 -20.79 3.70 -5.68
C THR A 155 -21.72 3.19 -4.61
N ASP A 156 -21.94 1.89 -4.59
CA ASP A 156 -22.71 1.16 -3.60
C ASP A 156 -21.83 0.07 -2.98
N TYR A 157 -22.01 -0.17 -1.71
CA TYR A 157 -21.33 -1.22 -0.96
C TYR A 157 -22.31 -1.88 0.00
N VAL A 158 -22.17 -3.18 0.19
CA VAL A 158 -22.97 -3.94 1.15
C VAL A 158 -22.06 -4.39 2.27
N ILE A 159 -22.36 -3.96 3.50
CA ILE A 159 -21.83 -4.58 4.71
C ILE A 159 -22.70 -5.80 4.95
N GLU A 160 -22.23 -6.94 4.47
CA GLU A 160 -22.98 -8.18 4.57
C GLU A 160 -23.16 -8.60 6.04
N ASP A 161 -24.37 -8.98 6.41
CA ASP A 161 -24.56 -9.79 7.62
C ASP A 161 -23.98 -11.20 7.32
N VAL A 162 -22.67 -11.27 7.39
CA VAL A 162 -21.99 -12.55 7.32
C VAL A 162 -22.28 -13.26 8.62
N ALA A 163 -23.50 -13.80 8.69
CA ALA A 163 -23.97 -14.66 9.78
C ALA A 163 -23.17 -15.99 9.79
N GLY A 164 -21.85 -15.87 9.87
CA GLY A 164 -20.94 -16.95 10.19
C GLY A 164 -20.64 -16.92 11.67
N GLU A 165 -20.72 -18.04 12.35
CA GLU A 165 -20.18 -18.14 13.72
C GLU A 165 -18.66 -17.88 13.63
N GLU A 166 -18.18 -16.90 14.40
CA GLU A 166 -16.73 -16.76 14.61
C GLU A 166 -16.17 -18.05 15.16
N ILE A 167 -15.05 -18.46 14.64
CA ILE A 167 -14.31 -19.61 15.13
C ILE A 167 -13.00 -19.15 15.75
N THR A 168 -12.54 -19.90 16.73
CA THR A 168 -11.23 -19.67 17.34
C THR A 168 -10.29 -20.80 16.95
N LYS A 169 -9.18 -20.47 16.33
CA LYS A 169 -8.11 -21.42 16.03
C LYS A 169 -6.77 -20.93 16.53
N THR A 170 -5.91 -21.85 16.90
CA THR A 170 -4.50 -21.55 17.13
C THR A 170 -3.79 -21.49 15.78
N VAL A 171 -3.22 -20.35 15.43
CA VAL A 171 -2.43 -20.17 14.22
C VAL A 171 -0.96 -20.30 14.57
N LEU A 172 -0.26 -21.24 13.93
CA LEU A 172 1.18 -21.45 14.11
C LEU A 172 1.93 -20.70 13.02
N PHE A 173 2.60 -19.63 13.42
CA PHE A 173 3.52 -18.84 12.60
C PHE A 173 4.92 -19.41 12.68
N SER A 174 5.63 -19.46 11.57
CA SER A 174 7.01 -19.91 11.49
C SER A 174 7.80 -19.14 10.45
N VAL A 175 9.00 -18.67 10.80
CA VAL A 175 9.86 -17.90 9.89
C VAL A 175 11.30 -18.40 9.96
N ASP A 176 11.94 -18.50 8.79
CA ASP A 176 13.37 -18.82 8.66
C ASP A 176 14.19 -17.51 8.64
N MET A 177 15.07 -17.39 9.62
CA MET A 177 15.96 -16.24 9.80
C MET A 177 17.38 -16.49 9.28
N THR A 178 17.61 -17.55 8.52
CA THR A 178 18.96 -18.00 8.12
C THR A 178 19.80 -16.87 7.53
N GLU A 179 19.25 -16.12 6.57
CA GLU A 179 20.00 -15.04 5.90
C GLU A 179 20.21 -13.80 6.80
N TRP A 180 19.46 -13.68 7.89
CA TRP A 180 19.45 -12.50 8.75
C TRP A 180 20.26 -12.64 10.03
N LEU A 181 20.50 -13.88 10.47
CA LEU A 181 21.22 -14.16 11.72
C LEU A 181 22.70 -13.71 11.66
N ASP A 182 23.14 -12.95 12.67
CA ASP A 182 24.55 -12.61 12.85
C ASP A 182 25.28 -13.75 13.55
N GLU A 183 25.52 -14.83 12.81
CA GLU A 183 26.24 -16.01 13.25
C GLU A 183 27.46 -16.27 12.38
N GLU A 184 28.50 -16.91 12.96
CA GLU A 184 29.75 -17.22 12.24
C GLU A 184 29.46 -18.16 11.05
N GLY A 185 29.90 -17.79 9.86
CA GLY A 185 29.73 -18.56 8.63
C GLY A 185 28.48 -18.21 7.84
N ASN A 186 27.62 -17.30 8.33
CA ASN A 186 26.54 -16.75 7.55
C ASN A 186 27.05 -15.68 6.57
N GLU A 187 26.72 -15.83 5.30
CA GLU A 187 27.07 -14.88 4.22
C GLU A 187 25.91 -13.94 3.84
N GLY A 188 24.76 -14.04 4.54
CA GLY A 188 23.59 -13.20 4.33
C GLY A 188 23.70 -11.80 4.94
N MET A 189 22.55 -11.23 5.28
CA MET A 189 22.44 -9.86 5.81
C MET A 189 23.10 -9.67 7.18
N ARG A 190 23.06 -10.67 8.03
CA ARG A 190 23.65 -10.65 9.39
C ARG A 190 23.21 -9.43 10.20
N ALA A 191 21.94 -9.08 10.07
CA ALA A 191 21.38 -7.90 10.73
C ALA A 191 20.73 -8.19 12.08
N PHE A 192 20.51 -9.47 12.41
CA PHE A 192 19.79 -9.93 13.60
C PHE A 192 20.69 -10.73 14.55
N SER A 193 20.87 -10.27 15.78
CA SER A 193 21.76 -10.89 16.76
C SER A 193 21.02 -11.28 18.04
N ILE A 194 20.79 -12.56 18.22
CA ILE A 194 20.21 -13.09 19.48
C ILE A 194 21.09 -12.72 20.67
N ALA A 195 22.43 -12.70 20.49
CA ALA A 195 23.37 -12.37 21.55
C ALA A 195 23.22 -10.92 22.02
N ASN A 196 22.78 -10.01 21.18
CA ASN A 196 22.50 -8.63 21.52
C ASN A 196 21.12 -8.43 22.14
N GLY A 197 20.28 -9.45 22.14
CA GLY A 197 18.91 -9.40 22.65
C GLY A 197 17.87 -9.00 21.64
N ASP A 198 18.16 -9.18 20.35
CA ASP A 198 17.16 -8.97 19.30
C ASP A 198 16.06 -10.02 19.35
N GLU A 199 14.84 -9.63 19.01
CA GLU A 199 13.66 -10.47 19.03
C GLU A 199 12.99 -10.51 17.65
N VAL A 200 12.41 -11.65 17.29
CA VAL A 200 11.50 -11.77 16.15
C VAL A 200 10.08 -11.77 16.67
N GLN A 201 9.22 -11.00 16.04
CA GLN A 201 7.79 -10.90 16.37
C GLN A 201 6.95 -11.16 15.14
N VAL A 202 5.74 -11.66 15.33
CA VAL A 202 4.71 -11.70 14.30
C VAL A 202 3.64 -10.66 14.64
N ARG A 203 3.37 -9.76 13.69
CA ARG A 203 2.41 -8.68 13.85
C ARG A 203 1.42 -8.70 12.70
N GLY A 204 0.16 -8.42 12.96
CA GLY A 204 -0.88 -8.47 11.92
C GLY A 204 -2.20 -7.89 12.37
N SER A 205 -3.22 -7.97 11.52
CA SER A 205 -4.57 -7.51 11.80
C SER A 205 -5.17 -8.12 13.08
N PHE A 206 -4.81 -9.34 13.39
CA PHE A 206 -5.28 -10.07 14.59
C PHE A 206 -4.71 -9.55 15.92
N ASN A 207 -3.73 -8.68 15.90
CA ASN A 207 -3.13 -8.07 17.08
C ASN A 207 -2.88 -6.55 16.92
N ASN A 208 -3.64 -5.92 16.02
CA ASN A 208 -3.58 -4.49 15.70
C ASN A 208 -2.15 -4.00 15.36
N TRP A 209 -1.36 -4.83 14.73
CA TRP A 209 0.03 -4.54 14.33
C TRP A 209 0.94 -4.08 15.49
N GLY A 210 0.48 -4.32 16.72
CA GLY A 210 1.10 -3.80 17.93
C GLY A 210 2.38 -4.53 18.31
N ASN A 211 3.23 -3.82 19.06
CA ASN A 211 4.33 -4.42 19.79
C ASN A 211 3.74 -5.12 21.02
N CYS A 212 3.75 -6.44 21.03
CA CYS A 212 3.22 -7.22 22.13
C CYS A 212 4.25 -8.25 22.60
N GLU A 213 4.38 -8.42 23.92
CA GLU A 213 5.23 -9.45 24.52
C GLU A 213 4.78 -10.84 24.06
N GLU A 214 3.48 -11.00 23.82
CA GLU A 214 2.84 -12.24 23.35
C GLU A 214 3.08 -12.53 21.85
N CYS A 215 3.67 -11.59 21.10
CA CYS A 215 4.00 -11.74 19.67
C CYS A 215 5.42 -12.23 19.45
N THR A 216 6.24 -12.31 20.48
CA THR A 216 7.64 -12.69 20.38
C THR A 216 7.77 -14.19 20.06
N MET A 217 8.45 -14.46 18.96
CA MET A 217 8.66 -15.82 18.47
C MET A 217 9.86 -16.47 19.15
N THR A 218 9.82 -17.77 19.30
CA THR A 218 10.87 -18.55 19.95
C THR A 218 11.65 -19.35 18.92
N ARG A 219 12.99 -19.28 18.96
CA ARG A 219 13.87 -20.08 18.10
C ARG A 219 13.73 -21.57 18.42
N THR A 220 13.47 -22.38 17.41
CA THR A 220 13.51 -23.82 17.51
C THR A 220 14.96 -24.28 17.76
N PRO A 221 15.26 -25.03 18.83
CA PRO A 221 16.62 -25.37 19.18
C PRO A 221 17.37 -26.11 18.06
N GLY A 222 18.56 -25.61 17.72
CA GLY A 222 19.44 -26.20 16.70
C GLY A 222 19.04 -25.87 15.26
N THR A 223 18.13 -24.94 15.06
CA THR A 223 17.72 -24.45 13.74
C THR A 223 17.75 -22.93 13.68
N ASN A 224 17.48 -22.36 12.51
CA ASN A 224 17.33 -20.91 12.30
C ASN A 224 15.85 -20.49 12.22
N PHE A 225 14.94 -21.41 12.50
CA PHE A 225 13.50 -21.16 12.49
C PHE A 225 13.04 -20.59 13.82
N PHE A 226 12.19 -19.57 13.75
CA PHE A 226 11.47 -19.00 14.86
C PHE A 226 10.00 -19.27 14.70
N SER A 227 9.32 -19.65 15.76
CA SER A 227 7.88 -19.97 15.71
C SER A 227 7.14 -19.42 16.91
N HIS A 228 5.86 -19.15 16.71
CA HIS A 228 4.92 -18.75 17.74
C HIS A 228 3.51 -19.17 17.37
N ALA A 229 2.71 -19.50 18.38
CA ALA A 229 1.33 -19.90 18.24
C ALA A 229 0.43 -18.83 18.86
N ILE A 230 -0.53 -18.32 18.11
CA ILE A 230 -1.46 -17.26 18.54
C ILE A 230 -2.89 -17.77 18.36
N GLU A 231 -3.75 -17.57 19.37
CA GLU A 231 -5.18 -17.79 19.22
C GLU A 231 -5.79 -16.59 18.45
N VAL A 232 -6.44 -16.88 17.33
CA VAL A 232 -7.14 -15.91 16.49
C VAL A 232 -8.62 -16.30 16.43
N THR A 233 -9.48 -15.33 16.68
CA THR A 233 -10.93 -15.46 16.60
C THR A 233 -11.44 -14.56 15.50
N SER A 234 -12.08 -15.13 14.50
CA SER A 234 -12.69 -14.40 13.37
C SER A 234 -13.65 -15.28 12.60
N LEU A 235 -14.30 -14.73 11.60
CA LEU A 235 -15.01 -15.51 10.59
C LEU A 235 -14.03 -16.43 9.86
N PRO A 236 -14.46 -17.64 9.45
CA PRO A 236 -13.59 -18.63 8.79
C PRO A 236 -12.87 -18.12 7.55
N ASP A 237 -13.57 -17.37 6.72
CA ASP A 237 -13.08 -16.87 5.43
C ASP A 237 -12.48 -15.45 5.51
N MET A 238 -12.47 -14.84 6.69
CA MET A 238 -11.88 -13.53 6.90
C MET A 238 -10.38 -13.59 6.65
N GLU A 239 -9.90 -12.79 5.69
CA GLU A 239 -8.48 -12.67 5.39
C GLU A 239 -7.78 -11.82 6.46
N HIS A 240 -6.72 -12.36 7.01
CA HIS A 240 -5.84 -11.69 7.94
C HIS A 240 -4.51 -11.37 7.28
N GLU A 241 -4.07 -10.14 7.40
CA GLU A 241 -2.73 -9.74 6.98
C GLU A 241 -1.75 -9.81 8.15
N PHE A 242 -0.50 -10.17 7.87
CA PHE A 242 0.59 -10.18 8.84
C PHE A 242 1.95 -9.95 8.20
N ALA A 243 2.91 -9.56 9.02
CA ALA A 243 4.33 -9.50 8.67
C ALA A 243 5.16 -9.97 9.85
N TYR A 244 6.35 -10.46 9.56
CA TYR A 244 7.35 -10.66 10.58
C TYR A 244 8.11 -9.36 10.85
N TYR A 245 8.55 -9.20 12.07
CA TYR A 245 9.22 -8.00 12.53
C TYR A 245 10.46 -8.35 13.36
N MET A 246 11.61 -7.82 12.98
CA MET A 246 12.84 -7.87 13.79
C MET A 246 12.83 -6.66 14.73
N HIS A 247 12.64 -6.92 16.01
CA HIS A 247 12.86 -5.91 17.04
C HIS A 247 14.35 -5.89 17.40
N LEU A 248 15.06 -4.92 16.85
CA LEU A 248 16.51 -4.78 17.03
C LEU A 248 16.84 -4.04 18.31
N SER A 249 17.79 -4.57 19.06
CA SER A 249 18.34 -3.92 20.24
C SER A 249 19.22 -2.72 19.87
N ASP A 250 19.42 -1.81 20.83
CA ASP A 250 20.34 -0.66 20.65
C ASP A 250 21.75 -1.12 20.21
N ALA A 251 22.20 -2.29 20.68
CA ALA A 251 23.50 -2.85 20.31
C ALA A 251 23.55 -3.26 18.83
N SER A 252 22.51 -3.90 18.34
CA SER A 252 22.38 -4.27 16.92
C SER A 252 22.21 -3.05 16.04
N ILE A 253 21.39 -2.08 16.44
CA ILE A 253 21.23 -0.80 15.75
C ILE A 253 22.59 -0.08 15.63
N ALA A 254 23.37 -0.01 16.71
CA ALA A 254 24.69 0.60 16.66
C ALA A 254 25.68 -0.14 15.73
N ALA A 255 25.65 -1.47 15.73
CA ALA A 255 26.47 -2.29 14.84
C ALA A 255 26.09 -2.11 13.36
N LEU A 256 24.80 -2.03 13.07
CA LEU A 256 24.29 -1.75 11.72
C LEU A 256 24.66 -0.34 11.26
N ALA A 257 24.50 0.66 12.13
CA ALA A 257 24.90 2.03 11.85
C ALA A 257 26.40 2.15 11.53
N GLU A 258 27.26 1.43 12.26
CA GLU A 258 28.68 1.37 11.95
C GLU A 258 28.95 0.71 10.59
N ARG A 259 28.29 -0.42 10.32
CA ARG A 259 28.46 -1.17 9.07
C ARG A 259 28.09 -0.36 7.83
N PHE A 260 26.94 0.31 7.87
CA PHE A 260 26.41 1.10 6.76
C PHE A 260 26.83 2.57 6.80
N ASN A 261 27.60 2.99 7.80
CA ASN A 261 27.95 4.39 8.06
C ASN A 261 26.71 5.29 8.14
N ALA A 262 25.64 4.79 8.74
CA ALA A 262 24.33 5.43 8.83
C ALA A 262 24.20 6.18 10.16
N TYR A 263 24.60 7.46 10.15
CA TYR A 263 24.53 8.36 11.29
C TYR A 263 23.81 9.65 10.92
N ASP A 264 23.00 10.14 11.86
CA ASP A 264 22.37 11.45 11.74
C ASP A 264 23.39 12.60 11.84
N SER A 265 22.93 13.83 11.69
CA SER A 265 23.79 15.03 11.79
C SER A 265 24.38 15.24 13.16
N GLU A 266 23.85 14.59 14.20
CA GLU A 266 24.31 14.66 15.60
C GLU A 266 25.28 13.52 15.92
N GLY A 267 25.44 12.56 15.02
CA GLY A 267 26.32 11.40 15.18
C GLY A 267 25.65 10.20 15.89
N ASN A 268 24.34 10.20 16.04
CA ASN A 268 23.61 9.03 16.52
C ASN A 268 23.34 8.05 15.38
N PRO A 269 23.15 6.74 15.68
CA PRO A 269 22.66 5.81 14.68
C PRO A 269 21.38 6.31 14.05
N ALA A 270 21.38 6.40 12.73
CA ALA A 270 20.26 6.90 11.96
C ALA A 270 19.27 5.80 11.58
N ILE A 271 19.59 4.55 11.91
CA ILE A 271 18.71 3.40 11.71
C ILE A 271 17.60 3.46 12.76
N VAL A 272 16.37 3.48 12.30
CA VAL A 272 15.18 3.49 13.15
C VAL A 272 14.59 2.10 13.35
N ASP A 273 13.84 1.93 14.42
CA ASP A 273 13.29 0.63 14.85
C ASP A 273 12.43 -0.06 13.76
N TRP A 274 11.71 0.72 12.97
CA TRP A 274 10.86 0.20 11.89
C TRP A 274 11.64 -0.48 10.73
N ILE A 275 12.98 -0.38 10.66
CA ILE A 275 13.79 -1.14 9.68
C ILE A 275 13.56 -2.64 9.79
N GLY A 276 13.18 -3.11 10.98
CA GLY A 276 12.87 -4.51 11.22
C GLY A 276 11.58 -5.02 10.57
N TRP A 277 10.73 -4.14 10.03
CA TRP A 277 9.54 -4.58 9.32
C TRP A 277 9.90 -5.30 8.01
N GLU A 278 9.39 -6.50 7.90
CA GLU A 278 9.46 -7.24 6.65
C GLU A 278 8.70 -6.51 5.54
N THR A 279 9.21 -6.61 4.34
CA THR A 279 8.46 -6.40 3.11
C THR A 279 8.68 -7.64 2.27
N SER A 280 7.65 -8.45 2.09
CA SER A 280 7.78 -9.70 1.36
C SER A 280 7.69 -9.45 -0.15
N PRO A 281 8.74 -9.73 -0.93
CA PRO A 281 8.68 -9.64 -2.39
C PRO A 281 7.63 -10.55 -3.01
N GLN A 282 7.44 -11.73 -2.44
CA GLN A 282 6.49 -12.73 -2.94
C GLN A 282 5.04 -12.26 -2.81
N TYR A 283 4.73 -11.52 -1.75
CA TYR A 283 3.38 -11.03 -1.46
C TYR A 283 3.20 -9.55 -1.80
N GLU A 284 4.22 -8.91 -2.35
CA GLU A 284 4.21 -7.46 -2.67
C GLU A 284 3.88 -6.57 -1.46
N GLY A 285 4.11 -7.09 -0.25
CA GLY A 285 3.80 -6.40 1.01
C GLY A 285 3.60 -7.35 2.18
N ASN A 286 2.40 -7.36 2.73
CA ASN A 286 2.05 -8.21 3.87
C ASN A 286 1.67 -9.62 3.43
N ARG A 287 2.00 -10.60 4.27
CA ARG A 287 1.54 -11.99 4.13
C ARG A 287 0.09 -12.10 4.54
N LYS A 288 -0.60 -13.16 4.06
CA LYS A 288 -2.04 -13.33 4.26
C LYS A 288 -2.38 -14.75 4.69
N PHE A 289 -3.46 -14.90 5.48
CA PHE A 289 -4.04 -16.19 5.80
C PHE A 289 -5.53 -16.05 6.13
N VAL A 290 -6.25 -17.16 6.09
CA VAL A 290 -7.62 -17.33 6.58
C VAL A 290 -7.67 -18.45 7.60
N LEU A 291 -8.62 -18.43 8.53
CA LEU A 291 -8.78 -19.53 9.49
C LEU A 291 -9.32 -20.80 8.82
N GLY A 292 -10.06 -20.66 7.72
CA GLY A 292 -10.76 -21.76 7.06
C GLY A 292 -11.86 -22.38 7.92
N ASP A 293 -12.62 -23.29 7.36
CA ASP A 293 -13.72 -23.96 8.06
C ASP A 293 -13.26 -24.67 9.35
N ASP A 294 -14.17 -24.80 10.30
CA ASP A 294 -13.92 -25.62 11.50
C ASP A 294 -13.85 -27.10 11.12
N ASP A 295 -12.63 -27.58 10.96
CA ASP A 295 -12.32 -28.99 10.67
C ASP A 295 -12.16 -29.84 11.96
N GLY A 296 -12.41 -29.22 13.13
CA GLY A 296 -12.28 -29.86 14.43
C GLY A 296 -10.83 -30.01 14.92
N THR A 297 -9.83 -29.52 14.17
CA THR A 297 -8.42 -29.55 14.61
C THR A 297 -8.08 -28.39 15.55
N GLY A 298 -8.78 -27.26 15.41
CA GLY A 298 -8.49 -26.03 16.14
C GLY A 298 -7.10 -25.46 15.87
N LEU A 299 -6.44 -25.87 14.78
CA LEU A 299 -5.07 -25.48 14.42
C LEU A 299 -4.99 -25.09 12.95
N VAL A 300 -4.30 -23.97 12.69
CA VAL A 300 -3.85 -23.55 11.36
C VAL A 300 -2.33 -23.52 11.37
N GLU A 301 -1.69 -24.32 10.56
CA GLU A 301 -0.23 -24.30 10.38
C GLU A 301 0.09 -23.54 9.09
N LEU A 302 0.72 -22.36 9.23
CA LEU A 302 1.16 -21.60 8.08
C LEU A 302 2.50 -22.15 7.55
N PRO A 303 2.78 -22.02 6.24
CA PRO A 303 4.08 -22.38 5.69
C PRO A 303 5.21 -21.67 6.45
N SER A 304 6.32 -22.39 6.64
CA SER A 304 7.54 -21.75 7.15
C SER A 304 8.26 -21.11 5.98
N GLU A 305 8.33 -19.79 5.99
CA GLU A 305 8.91 -18.99 4.92
C GLU A 305 10.11 -18.18 5.43
N SER A 306 10.98 -17.78 4.52
CA SER A 306 12.14 -16.97 4.89
C SER A 306 11.73 -15.53 5.18
N PHE A 307 12.31 -14.92 6.20
CA PHE A 307 12.13 -13.50 6.50
C PHE A 307 12.56 -12.66 5.29
N TYR A 308 11.70 -11.73 4.87
CA TYR A 308 11.92 -10.90 3.68
C TYR A 308 12.06 -11.72 2.37
N ASP A 309 11.53 -12.94 2.36
CA ASP A 309 11.73 -13.96 1.33
C ASP A 309 13.21 -14.18 0.93
N ALA A 310 14.11 -13.85 1.86
CA ALA A 310 15.54 -13.99 1.66
C ALA A 310 15.98 -15.45 1.85
N PHE A 311 16.72 -15.95 0.89
CA PHE A 311 17.25 -17.31 0.90
C PHE A 311 18.69 -17.31 0.38
N PRO A 312 19.46 -18.41 0.51
CA PRO A 312 20.84 -18.47 0.04
C PRO A 312 20.98 -18.04 -1.42
N GLY A 313 21.76 -16.98 -1.65
CA GLY A 313 21.96 -16.38 -2.97
C GLY A 313 21.04 -15.19 -3.30
N SER A 314 20.09 -14.83 -2.44
CA SER A 314 19.26 -13.62 -2.60
C SER A 314 19.83 -12.38 -1.91
N VAL A 315 20.98 -12.48 -1.31
CA VAL A 315 21.70 -11.38 -0.68
C VAL A 315 23.02 -11.15 -1.39
N ILE A 316 23.29 -9.94 -1.83
CA ILE A 316 24.60 -9.53 -2.32
C ILE A 316 25.54 -9.56 -1.11
N PRO A 317 26.57 -10.43 -1.09
CA PRO A 317 27.31 -10.69 0.14
C PRO A 317 28.28 -9.55 0.47
N GLU A 318 28.71 -9.52 1.74
CA GLU A 318 29.71 -8.57 2.21
C GLU A 318 31.00 -8.60 1.35
N GLY A 319 31.48 -7.41 0.99
CA GLY A 319 32.65 -7.25 0.13
C GLY A 319 32.39 -7.39 -1.36
N THR A 320 31.15 -7.65 -1.76
CA THR A 320 30.73 -7.61 -3.17
C THR A 320 30.07 -6.26 -3.46
N SER A 321 30.37 -5.70 -4.63
CA SER A 321 29.76 -4.45 -5.10
C SER A 321 29.17 -4.67 -6.50
N VAL A 322 27.97 -4.15 -6.72
CA VAL A 322 27.27 -4.18 -8.00
C VAL A 322 26.87 -2.76 -8.38
N ASP A 323 27.33 -2.29 -9.53
CA ASP A 323 26.88 -1.01 -10.09
C ASP A 323 25.54 -1.21 -10.79
N VAL A 324 24.48 -0.59 -10.27
CA VAL A 324 23.12 -0.69 -10.81
C VAL A 324 22.73 0.63 -11.44
N ILE A 325 22.09 0.57 -12.60
CA ILE A 325 21.53 1.74 -13.28
C ILE A 325 20.02 1.56 -13.38
N PHE A 326 19.27 2.47 -12.76
CA PHE A 326 17.84 2.62 -12.96
C PHE A 326 17.58 3.56 -14.13
N SER A 327 16.55 3.29 -14.93
CA SER A 327 16.29 4.06 -16.16
C SER A 327 14.78 4.23 -16.37
N ILE A 328 14.34 5.44 -16.72
CA ILE A 328 12.94 5.77 -17.01
C ILE A 328 12.83 6.64 -18.27
N ASP A 329 11.82 6.41 -19.10
CA ASP A 329 11.47 7.27 -20.23
C ASP A 329 10.33 8.22 -19.82
N MET A 330 10.61 9.51 -19.82
CA MET A 330 9.69 10.58 -19.50
C MET A 330 9.08 11.22 -20.77
N TYR A 331 9.31 10.62 -21.96
CA TYR A 331 8.83 11.19 -23.19
C TYR A 331 7.29 11.14 -23.27
N GLY A 332 6.69 12.32 -23.42
CA GLY A 332 5.22 12.44 -23.54
C GLY A 332 4.47 12.48 -22.21
N VAL A 333 5.17 12.51 -21.08
CA VAL A 333 4.54 12.69 -19.77
C VAL A 333 3.87 14.06 -19.70
N GLU A 334 2.57 14.06 -19.41
CA GLU A 334 1.78 15.28 -19.35
C GLU A 334 2.23 16.17 -18.19
N GLY A 335 2.40 17.45 -18.44
CA GLY A 335 2.85 18.43 -17.47
C GLY A 335 4.37 18.49 -17.27
N PHE A 336 5.12 17.44 -17.60
CA PHE A 336 6.57 17.41 -17.42
C PHE A 336 7.31 18.31 -18.43
N ASN A 337 8.16 19.19 -17.93
CA ASN A 337 9.02 20.09 -18.72
C ASN A 337 10.50 19.78 -18.47
N ALA A 338 11.13 19.04 -19.36
CA ALA A 338 12.53 18.60 -19.24
C ALA A 338 13.57 19.75 -19.07
N SER A 339 13.19 21.02 -19.35
CA SER A 339 14.10 22.15 -19.19
C SER A 339 14.05 22.82 -17.80
N GLU A 340 13.04 22.53 -17.01
CA GLU A 340 12.74 23.20 -15.74
C GLU A 340 12.56 22.21 -14.58
N ASP A 341 12.01 21.04 -14.88
CA ASP A 341 11.66 20.03 -13.88
C ASP A 341 12.80 19.02 -13.66
N SER A 342 12.76 18.35 -12.53
CA SER A 342 13.75 17.35 -12.17
C SER A 342 13.09 15.98 -11.95
N VAL A 343 13.70 14.95 -12.51
CA VAL A 343 13.28 13.57 -12.30
C VAL A 343 14.06 12.97 -11.14
N TYR A 344 13.40 12.16 -10.34
CA TYR A 344 14.04 11.48 -9.22
C TYR A 344 13.55 10.04 -9.09
N LEU A 345 14.43 9.18 -8.57
CA LEU A 345 14.08 7.86 -8.07
C LEU A 345 13.70 8.01 -6.59
N ARG A 346 12.57 7.44 -6.21
CA ARG A 346 12.12 7.36 -4.81
C ARG A 346 12.21 5.90 -4.34
N THR A 347 13.06 5.63 -3.37
CA THR A 347 13.22 4.26 -2.89
C THR A 347 12.32 3.98 -1.70
N HIS A 348 11.60 2.86 -1.79
CA HIS A 348 10.86 2.27 -0.69
C HIS A 348 11.70 1.25 0.09
N ASP A 349 12.86 0.91 -0.45
CA ASP A 349 13.73 -0.12 0.10
C ASP A 349 14.57 0.44 1.24
N LYS A 350 14.27 -0.02 2.45
CA LYS A 350 14.93 0.40 3.69
C LYS A 350 16.42 0.06 3.68
N TRP A 351 16.75 -1.13 3.18
CA TRP A 351 18.13 -1.62 3.18
C TRP A 351 18.97 -0.93 2.13
N LEU A 352 18.40 -0.64 0.96
CA LEU A 352 19.06 0.19 -0.03
C LEU A 352 19.36 1.57 0.55
N ASN A 353 18.38 2.23 1.15
CA ASN A 353 18.54 3.56 1.74
C ASN A 353 19.68 3.56 2.76
N PHE A 354 19.72 2.60 3.68
CA PHE A 354 20.80 2.50 4.65
C PHE A 354 22.16 2.19 4.05
N SER A 355 22.21 1.31 3.05
CA SER A 355 23.47 1.00 2.37
C SER A 355 24.08 2.22 1.66
N GLN A 356 23.24 3.21 1.32
CA GLN A 356 23.66 4.49 0.76
C GLN A 356 23.92 5.59 1.82
N GLY A 357 23.78 5.26 3.11
CA GLY A 357 24.03 6.20 4.20
C GLY A 357 22.88 7.16 4.49
N TYR A 358 21.67 6.87 4.03
CA TYR A 358 20.49 7.65 4.36
C TYR A 358 19.89 7.16 5.68
N SER A 359 19.61 8.11 6.56
CA SER A 359 19.21 7.86 7.93
C SER A 359 17.72 7.74 8.14
N ASP A 360 16.94 8.15 7.17
CA ASP A 360 15.49 8.18 7.30
C ASP A 360 14.85 7.40 6.16
N GLY A 361 14.45 6.19 6.47
CA GLY A 361 13.80 5.37 5.48
C GLY A 361 12.32 5.67 5.32
N GLN A 362 11.73 6.57 6.13
CA GLN A 362 10.36 7.05 5.93
C GLN A 362 10.32 8.27 5.02
N ASP A 363 11.30 9.17 5.18
CA ASP A 363 11.50 10.20 4.19
C ASP A 363 12.09 9.54 2.96
N LEU A 364 11.22 9.26 2.03
CA LEU A 364 11.58 8.77 0.72
C LEU A 364 12.63 9.69 0.13
N ASN A 365 13.87 9.26 0.19
CA ASN A 365 14.96 10.05 -0.33
C ASN A 365 14.80 10.16 -1.84
N HIS A 366 14.78 11.39 -2.30
CA HIS A 366 14.76 11.67 -3.71
C HIS A 366 16.18 11.54 -4.25
N TYR A 367 16.41 10.51 -5.02
CA TYR A 367 17.65 10.36 -5.75
C TYR A 367 17.51 11.04 -7.11
N ALA A 368 18.19 12.17 -7.28
CA ALA A 368 18.15 12.91 -8.54
C ALA A 368 18.65 12.05 -9.69
N ALA A 369 17.83 11.89 -10.72
CA ALA A 369 18.21 11.21 -11.94
C ALA A 369 18.85 12.19 -12.93
N GLU A 370 19.77 11.69 -13.73
CA GLU A 370 20.50 12.46 -14.74
C GLU A 370 19.84 12.27 -16.13
N ASP A 371 19.74 13.34 -16.91
CA ASP A 371 19.25 13.28 -18.28
C ASP A 371 20.28 12.52 -19.16
N ALA A 372 19.91 11.31 -19.57
CA ALA A 372 20.69 10.48 -20.49
C ALA A 372 20.41 10.81 -21.98
N GLY A 373 19.48 11.73 -22.24
CA GLY A 373 19.07 12.18 -23.57
C GLY A 373 17.84 11.47 -24.11
N ASN A 374 17.19 12.10 -25.08
CA ASN A 374 15.97 11.61 -25.75
C ASN A 374 14.78 11.36 -24.81
N GLY A 375 14.70 12.05 -23.68
CA GLY A 375 13.63 11.88 -22.68
C GLY A 375 13.91 10.80 -21.63
N VAL A 376 15.04 10.11 -21.74
CA VAL A 376 15.45 9.07 -20.80
C VAL A 376 16.26 9.68 -19.65
N TYR A 377 15.91 9.29 -18.42
CA TYR A 377 16.61 9.67 -17.19
C TYR A 377 17.18 8.44 -16.52
N GLU A 378 18.37 8.56 -15.96
CA GLU A 378 19.08 7.46 -15.33
C GLU A 378 19.56 7.83 -13.92
N PHE A 379 19.51 6.87 -13.03
CA PHE A 379 20.09 6.97 -11.69
C PHE A 379 21.05 5.79 -11.48
N PRO A 380 22.37 6.04 -11.44
CA PRO A 380 23.35 5.02 -11.09
C PRO A 380 23.53 4.92 -9.57
N VAL A 381 23.63 3.71 -9.04
CA VAL A 381 23.95 3.46 -7.65
C VAL A 381 24.86 2.23 -7.54
N THR A 382 25.83 2.27 -6.61
CA THR A 382 26.64 1.09 -6.28
C THR A 382 26.05 0.41 -5.05
N LEU A 383 25.56 -0.81 -5.22
CA LEU A 383 25.13 -1.66 -4.11
C LEU A 383 26.36 -2.30 -3.47
N ASN A 384 26.61 -1.99 -2.22
CA ASN A 384 27.68 -2.61 -1.44
C ASN A 384 27.06 -3.60 -0.45
N GLY A 385 27.32 -4.89 -0.62
CA GLY A 385 26.82 -5.92 0.27
C GLY A 385 27.33 -5.81 1.71
N PRO A 386 26.58 -6.37 2.70
CA PRO A 386 25.39 -7.17 2.46
C PRO A 386 24.13 -6.34 2.21
N VAL A 387 23.39 -6.64 1.17
CA VAL A 387 22.14 -5.98 0.80
C VAL A 387 21.24 -6.97 0.07
N PRO A 388 19.91 -6.96 0.29
CA PRO A 388 19.00 -7.82 -0.47
C PRO A 388 19.09 -7.56 -1.96
N TRP A 389 18.91 -8.59 -2.75
CA TRP A 389 18.90 -8.50 -4.22
C TRP A 389 17.65 -7.82 -4.78
N CYS A 390 16.57 -7.82 -4.00
CA CYS A 390 15.29 -7.20 -4.34
C CYS A 390 15.31 -5.73 -3.97
N ILE A 391 14.86 -4.87 -4.87
CA ILE A 391 14.81 -3.42 -4.68
C ILE A 391 13.41 -2.90 -4.99
N TYR A 392 12.91 -2.10 -4.06
CA TYR A 392 11.61 -1.44 -4.16
C TYR A 392 11.81 0.04 -4.44
N TYR A 393 11.20 0.56 -5.51
CA TYR A 393 11.32 1.97 -5.86
C TYR A 393 10.12 2.46 -6.66
N LYS A 394 10.01 3.78 -6.78
CA LYS A 394 9.13 4.49 -7.71
C LYS A 394 9.93 5.52 -8.47
N TRP A 395 9.36 5.98 -9.57
CA TRP A 395 9.80 7.19 -10.20
C TRP A 395 8.90 8.36 -9.82
N GLY A 396 9.47 9.55 -9.84
CA GLY A 396 8.75 10.78 -9.64
C GLY A 396 9.46 11.94 -10.32
N TRP A 397 8.77 13.06 -10.38
CA TRP A 397 9.35 14.30 -10.88
C TRP A 397 8.80 15.50 -10.11
N TYR A 398 9.62 16.51 -9.98
CA TYR A 398 9.28 17.75 -9.30
C TYR A 398 8.93 18.82 -10.33
N ASP A 399 7.68 19.29 -10.28
CA ASP A 399 7.20 20.43 -11.07
C ASP A 399 7.72 21.71 -10.43
N THR A 400 8.65 22.37 -11.10
CA THR A 400 9.27 23.60 -10.61
C THR A 400 8.29 24.77 -10.67
N SER A 401 7.34 24.76 -11.61
CA SER A 401 6.38 25.83 -11.79
C SER A 401 5.29 25.86 -10.71
N GLU A 402 4.83 24.70 -10.29
CA GLU A 402 3.78 24.53 -9.29
C GLU A 402 4.34 24.17 -7.90
N SER A 403 5.62 23.84 -7.82
CA SER A 403 6.30 23.40 -6.61
C SER A 403 5.67 22.13 -6.02
N THR A 404 5.31 21.19 -6.90
CA THR A 404 4.66 19.93 -6.53
C THR A 404 5.50 18.72 -6.93
N GLU A 405 5.36 17.65 -6.16
CA GLU A 405 5.92 16.34 -6.45
C GLU A 405 4.87 15.49 -7.16
N ASN A 406 5.28 14.82 -8.22
CA ASN A 406 4.45 13.93 -9.00
C ASN A 406 5.10 12.54 -8.97
N ASP A 407 4.54 11.66 -8.15
CA ASP A 407 5.04 10.30 -7.98
C ASP A 407 4.14 9.30 -8.70
N GLU A 408 4.72 8.20 -9.15
CA GLU A 408 3.95 7.04 -9.59
C GLU A 408 3.12 6.47 -8.44
N ALA A 409 2.05 5.75 -8.80
CA ALA A 409 1.25 4.91 -7.90
C ALA A 409 0.80 5.61 -6.61
N GLY A 410 0.05 6.71 -6.74
CA GLY A 410 -0.66 7.33 -5.61
C GLY A 410 0.17 8.25 -4.71
N GLY A 411 1.37 8.61 -5.14
CA GLY A 411 2.24 9.57 -4.44
C GLY A 411 2.86 9.06 -3.14
N GLY A 412 3.95 9.66 -2.74
CA GLY A 412 4.63 9.37 -1.49
C GLY A 412 4.93 7.89 -1.26
N LEU A 413 4.56 7.38 -0.09
CA LEU A 413 4.64 5.95 0.27
C LEU A 413 3.43 5.14 -0.18
N GLY A 414 2.37 5.80 -0.70
CA GLY A 414 1.17 5.13 -1.17
C GLY A 414 1.38 4.35 -2.47
N GLY A 415 0.46 3.42 -2.74
CA GLY A 415 0.47 2.58 -3.94
C GLY A 415 1.56 1.52 -4.00
N VAL A 416 1.59 0.77 -5.09
CA VAL A 416 2.51 -0.35 -5.29
C VAL A 416 3.83 0.14 -5.88
N PRO A 417 5.00 -0.10 -5.23
CA PRO A 417 6.28 0.24 -5.81
C PRO A 417 6.65 -0.71 -6.96
N ARG A 418 7.58 -0.29 -7.78
CA ARG A 418 8.26 -1.20 -8.71
C ARG A 418 9.15 -2.15 -7.94
N ILE A 419 9.17 -3.42 -8.35
CA ILE A 419 9.99 -4.47 -7.74
C ILE A 419 10.94 -5.00 -8.79
N ARG A 420 12.25 -5.01 -8.49
CA ARG A 420 13.30 -5.51 -9.37
C ARG A 420 14.32 -6.31 -8.59
N TYR A 421 14.95 -7.27 -9.26
CA TYR A 421 15.94 -8.16 -8.69
C TYR A 421 17.29 -8.01 -9.41
N VAL A 422 18.36 -7.92 -8.64
CA VAL A 422 19.73 -8.04 -9.19
C VAL A 422 20.08 -9.51 -9.30
N HIS A 423 19.99 -10.07 -10.50
CA HIS A 423 20.26 -11.47 -10.72
C HIS A 423 21.76 -11.77 -10.82
N GLN A 424 22.15 -12.89 -10.24
CA GLN A 424 23.46 -13.49 -10.49
C GLN A 424 23.57 -13.94 -11.94
N SER A 425 24.81 -13.97 -12.48
CA SER A 425 25.00 -14.57 -13.79
C SER A 425 24.75 -16.07 -13.73
N LEU A 426 23.93 -16.57 -14.65
CA LEU A 426 23.61 -18.01 -14.80
C LEU A 426 24.80 -18.81 -15.41
N ASN A 427 26.02 -18.49 -14.98
CA ASN A 427 27.20 -19.27 -15.34
C ASN A 427 27.50 -20.30 -14.24
N ASP A 428 28.41 -21.23 -14.53
CA ASP A 428 28.77 -22.31 -13.61
C ASP A 428 29.29 -21.86 -12.22
N ASN A 429 29.52 -20.55 -12.03
CA ASN A 429 30.09 -19.98 -10.83
C ASN A 429 29.11 -19.14 -10.02
N CYS A 430 27.90 -18.85 -10.52
CA CYS A 430 26.90 -18.00 -9.86
C CYS A 430 27.46 -16.65 -9.37
N GLU A 431 28.19 -15.97 -10.23
CA GLU A 431 28.84 -14.72 -9.86
C GLU A 431 27.87 -13.54 -9.90
N TRP A 432 27.93 -12.67 -8.91
CA TRP A 432 27.26 -11.38 -8.98
C TRP A 432 27.84 -10.53 -10.11
N PRO A 433 27.00 -9.85 -10.91
CA PRO A 433 27.49 -8.99 -11.98
C PRO A 433 28.24 -7.79 -11.42
N ASN A 434 29.25 -7.30 -12.15
CA ASN A 434 29.88 -6.03 -11.77
C ASN A 434 28.98 -4.83 -12.05
N SER A 435 28.06 -4.96 -13.01
CA SER A 435 27.06 -3.94 -13.34
C SER A 435 25.75 -4.57 -13.79
N TYR A 436 24.66 -3.91 -13.46
CA TYR A 436 23.31 -4.33 -13.76
C TYR A 436 22.45 -3.12 -14.17
N ARG A 437 21.49 -3.33 -15.06
CA ARG A 437 20.57 -2.27 -15.46
C ARG A 437 19.13 -2.69 -15.19
N PHE A 438 18.35 -1.80 -14.59
CA PHE A 438 16.91 -1.94 -14.41
C PHE A 438 16.13 -0.93 -15.25
N PRO A 439 15.19 -1.42 -15.98
CA PRO A 439 15.05 -2.79 -16.50
C PRO A 439 16.07 -3.04 -17.60
N LEU A 440 16.06 -4.21 -18.18
CA LEU A 440 16.86 -4.50 -19.40
C LEU A 440 16.44 -3.58 -20.55
N ASP A 441 15.16 -3.24 -20.63
CA ASP A 441 14.57 -2.20 -21.48
C ASP A 441 14.16 -1.01 -20.62
N THR A 442 14.20 0.20 -21.18
CA THR A 442 13.81 1.42 -20.46
C THR A 442 12.34 1.37 -20.06
N GLU A 443 12.06 1.69 -18.79
CA GLU A 443 10.70 1.82 -18.25
C GLU A 443 10.02 3.08 -18.75
N PHE A 444 8.68 3.07 -18.77
CA PHE A 444 7.88 4.25 -19.06
C PHE A 444 7.22 4.75 -17.77
N TYR A 445 7.19 6.05 -17.58
CA TYR A 445 6.54 6.68 -16.44
C TYR A 445 5.03 6.39 -16.43
N LEU A 446 4.48 6.05 -15.26
CA LEU A 446 3.11 5.60 -15.03
C LEU A 446 2.71 4.26 -15.69
N ASP A 447 3.61 3.53 -16.29
CA ASP A 447 3.34 2.16 -16.73
C ASP A 447 3.62 1.16 -15.60
N GLU A 448 2.80 1.24 -14.59
CA GLU A 448 2.94 0.49 -13.33
C GLU A 448 2.79 -1.03 -13.54
N ASN A 449 2.03 -1.43 -14.57
CA ASN A 449 1.80 -2.85 -14.88
C ASN A 449 3.05 -3.53 -15.45
N ASP A 450 3.95 -2.76 -16.07
CA ASP A 450 5.26 -3.26 -16.51
C ASP A 450 6.33 -3.17 -15.40
N GLY A 451 5.95 -2.61 -14.24
CA GLY A 451 6.86 -2.33 -13.14
C GLY A 451 7.20 -3.52 -12.24
N GLN A 452 6.43 -4.60 -12.30
CA GLN A 452 6.60 -5.75 -11.41
C GLN A 452 7.43 -6.84 -12.11
N GLU A 453 8.60 -7.15 -11.56
CA GLU A 453 9.29 -8.38 -11.89
C GLU A 453 8.74 -9.48 -10.98
N ALA A 454 8.18 -10.53 -11.59
CA ALA A 454 7.59 -11.62 -10.82
C ALA A 454 8.63 -12.26 -9.89
N TRP A 455 8.22 -12.61 -8.69
CA TRP A 455 9.01 -13.43 -7.79
C TRP A 455 9.37 -14.75 -8.48
N ASP A 456 10.64 -14.94 -8.79
CA ASP A 456 11.15 -16.13 -9.46
C ASP A 456 12.39 -16.67 -8.74
N PRO A 457 12.20 -17.54 -7.74
CA PRO A 457 13.32 -18.20 -7.07
C PRO A 457 14.11 -19.14 -7.98
N GLU A 458 13.57 -19.55 -9.15
CA GLU A 458 14.27 -20.40 -10.12
C GLU A 458 15.35 -19.63 -10.92
N GLY A 459 15.24 -18.30 -11.01
CA GLY A 459 16.25 -17.42 -11.61
C GLY A 459 17.55 -17.34 -10.82
N ILE A 460 17.60 -17.96 -9.63
CA ILE A 460 18.79 -18.03 -8.82
C ILE A 460 19.70 -19.13 -9.31
N CYS A 461 20.98 -18.84 -9.28
CA CYS A 461 21.97 -19.77 -9.77
C CYS A 461 21.99 -21.07 -8.93
N MET A 462 21.50 -22.14 -9.52
CA MET A 462 21.25 -23.42 -8.87
C MET A 462 22.52 -24.18 -8.42
N VAL A 463 23.72 -23.68 -8.70
CA VAL A 463 24.96 -24.38 -8.32
C VAL A 463 25.17 -24.39 -6.81
N LEU A 464 24.73 -23.35 -6.10
CA LEU A 464 24.78 -23.34 -4.63
C LEU A 464 23.76 -24.29 -4.01
N MET A 465 22.61 -24.50 -4.66
CA MET A 465 21.57 -25.40 -4.20
C MET A 465 21.89 -26.89 -4.36
N ALA A 466 22.69 -27.25 -5.35
CA ALA A 466 23.02 -28.65 -5.64
C ALA A 466 23.95 -29.31 -4.60
N ASN A 467 24.60 -28.52 -3.75
CA ASN A 467 25.54 -29.01 -2.74
C ASN A 467 25.00 -28.96 -1.30
N ASP A 468 23.81 -28.39 -1.10
CA ASP A 468 23.19 -28.31 0.23
C ASP A 468 21.86 -29.06 0.23
N GLU A 469 21.87 -30.28 0.81
CA GLU A 469 20.65 -31.09 0.98
C GLU A 469 19.59 -30.41 1.88
N SER A 470 19.95 -29.33 2.58
CA SER A 470 19.03 -28.57 3.44
C SER A 470 18.12 -27.65 2.65
N VAL A 471 18.53 -27.21 1.46
CA VAL A 471 17.74 -26.32 0.60
C VAL A 471 16.63 -27.08 -0.15
N SER A 472 16.80 -28.38 -0.39
CA SER A 472 15.78 -29.19 -1.09
C SER A 472 14.43 -29.30 -0.36
N ASN A 473 14.37 -28.87 0.89
CA ASN A 473 13.12 -28.87 1.68
C ASN A 473 12.49 -27.48 1.83
N ALA A 474 13.11 -26.44 1.26
CA ALA A 474 12.64 -25.06 1.36
C ALA A 474 11.85 -24.58 0.12
N LEU A 475 11.80 -25.39 -0.94
CA LEU A 475 10.98 -25.06 -2.10
C LEU A 475 9.54 -25.54 -1.84
N PRO A 476 8.52 -24.69 -2.02
CA PRO A 476 7.14 -25.11 -1.92
C PRO A 476 6.89 -26.23 -2.94
N SER A 477 6.35 -27.34 -2.48
CA SER A 477 5.85 -28.39 -3.37
C SER A 477 4.63 -27.86 -4.10
N GLU A 478 4.63 -27.90 -5.44
CA GLU A 478 3.47 -27.60 -6.30
C GLU A 478 2.16 -28.17 -5.80
#